data_ee2863e5717da98b2feb7aa53c51198d
#
_entry.id   ee2863e5717da98b2feb7aa53c51198d
#
_cell.length_a   1.000
_cell.length_b   1.000
_cell.length_c   1.000
_cell.angle_alpha   90.00
_cell.angle_beta   90.00
_cell.angle_gamma   90.00
#
_symmetry.space_group_name_H-M   'P 1'
#
loop_
_entity.id
_entity.type
_entity.pdbx_description
1 polymer ?
#
loop_
_entity_poly.entity_id
_entity_poly.type
_entity_poly.pdbx_seq_one_letter_code
_entity_poly.pdbx_strand_id
1 'polypeptide(L)'
;MFIKIVKTFLICLFCIIALGVFNAYVFVPDLQRHGEIVAYRGGGSAVNYEKLKKTGCTSLSIEASRGNSVENTLEAVASSVAAGANVIHLNVHRTRDDQLVVFHDWT
;
A
#
# COMPACT_ATOMS: atom_id res chain seq x y z
N MET A 1 -16.89 -35.84 43.89
CA MET A 1 -16.77 -36.07 42.44
C MET A 1 -16.93 -34.76 41.64
N PHE A 2 -17.97 -34.00 41.87
CA PHE A 2 -18.26 -32.72 41.18
C PHE A 2 -17.13 -31.68 41.25
N ILE A 3 -16.55 -31.43 42.43
CA ILE A 3 -15.46 -30.47 42.64
C ILE A 3 -14.19 -30.79 41.79
N LYS A 4 -13.88 -32.08 41.63
CA LYS A 4 -12.74 -32.51 40.79
C LYS A 4 -13.00 -32.20 39.31
N ILE A 5 -14.21 -32.46 38.83
CA ILE A 5 -14.59 -32.14 37.44
C ILE A 5 -14.52 -30.66 37.15
N VAL A 6 -15.05 -29.83 38.07
CA VAL A 6 -14.98 -28.35 37.93
C VAL A 6 -13.54 -27.87 37.91
N LYS A 7 -12.67 -28.37 38.80
CA LYS A 7 -11.24 -28.00 38.79
C LYS A 7 -10.56 -28.36 37.48
N THR A 8 -10.79 -29.58 36.99
CA THR A 8 -10.18 -30.00 35.70
C THR A 8 -10.67 -29.13 34.55
N PHE A 9 -11.96 -28.81 34.50
CA PHE A 9 -12.51 -27.91 33.48
C PHE A 9 -11.87 -26.52 33.51
N LEU A 10 -11.70 -25.91 34.70
CA LEU A 10 -11.08 -24.61 34.86
C LEU A 10 -9.60 -24.61 34.44
N ILE A 11 -8.88 -25.68 34.75
CA ILE A 11 -7.48 -25.85 34.30
C ILE A 11 -7.40 -25.96 32.80
N CYS A 12 -8.24 -26.76 32.16
CA CYS A 12 -8.28 -26.89 30.69
C CYS A 12 -8.62 -25.54 30.00
N LEU A 13 -9.61 -24.81 30.56
CA LEU A 13 -9.99 -23.51 30.04
C LEU A 13 -8.84 -22.49 30.15
N PHE A 14 -8.16 -22.49 31.30
CA PHE A 14 -6.97 -21.64 31.49
C PHE A 14 -5.85 -21.98 30.50
N CYS A 15 -5.56 -23.27 30.28
CA CYS A 15 -4.56 -23.69 29.29
C CYS A 15 -4.92 -23.26 27.85
N ILE A 16 -6.20 -23.37 27.48
CA ILE A 16 -6.65 -22.93 26.14
C ILE A 16 -6.47 -21.42 25.97
N ILE A 17 -6.84 -20.63 27.00
CA ILE A 17 -6.67 -19.18 26.97
C ILE A 17 -5.17 -18.81 26.91
N ALA A 18 -4.35 -19.45 27.74
CA ALA A 18 -2.91 -19.21 27.76
C ALA A 18 -2.24 -19.54 26.42
N LEU A 19 -2.61 -20.66 25.80
CA LEU A 19 -2.14 -21.03 24.46
C LEU A 19 -2.61 -20.04 23.39
N GLY A 20 -3.83 -19.55 23.47
CA GLY A 20 -4.35 -18.54 22.55
C GLY A 20 -3.58 -17.21 22.66
N VAL A 21 -3.34 -16.75 23.90
CA VAL A 21 -2.54 -15.55 24.15
C VAL A 21 -1.10 -15.74 23.69
N PHE A 22 -0.48 -16.86 24.02
CA PHE A 22 0.88 -17.18 23.57
C PHE A 22 0.99 -17.19 22.03
N ASN A 23 0.05 -17.83 21.34
CA ASN A 23 0.02 -17.85 19.89
C ASN A 23 -0.12 -16.43 19.32
N ALA A 24 -0.99 -15.59 19.89
CA ALA A 24 -1.19 -14.22 19.45
C ALA A 24 0.08 -13.35 19.62
N TYR A 25 0.89 -13.61 20.64
CA TYR A 25 2.11 -12.84 20.88
C TYR A 25 3.34 -13.39 20.14
N VAL A 26 3.43 -14.71 19.92
CA VAL A 26 4.64 -15.34 19.37
C VAL A 26 4.55 -15.58 17.87
N PHE A 27 3.36 -15.93 17.37
CA PHE A 27 3.17 -16.31 15.96
C PHE A 27 2.48 -15.26 15.11
N VAL A 28 1.82 -14.25 15.72
CA VAL A 28 1.41 -13.09 14.94
C VAL A 28 2.66 -12.26 14.70
N PRO A 29 3.17 -12.15 13.45
CA PRO A 29 4.25 -11.25 13.15
C PRO A 29 3.86 -9.89 13.70
N ASP A 30 4.82 -9.20 14.30
CA ASP A 30 4.66 -7.78 14.60
C ASP A 30 4.45 -7.10 13.24
N LEU A 31 3.20 -7.07 12.81
CA LEU A 31 2.75 -6.23 11.72
C LEU A 31 3.08 -4.83 12.21
N GLN A 32 4.29 -4.40 11.86
CA GLN A 32 4.75 -3.06 12.14
C GLN A 32 3.59 -2.14 11.79
N ARG A 33 3.01 -1.53 12.79
CA ARG A 33 1.75 -0.77 12.72
C ARG A 33 1.90 0.55 11.98
N HIS A 34 2.96 0.65 11.22
CA HIS A 34 3.15 1.66 10.19
C HIS A 34 2.50 1.10 8.93
N GLY A 35 1.22 1.40 8.74
CA GLY A 35 0.52 1.06 7.52
C GLY A 35 1.36 1.50 6.32
N GLU A 36 1.46 0.66 5.29
CA GLU A 36 2.11 1.05 4.05
C GLU A 36 1.24 2.10 3.35
N ILE A 37 1.79 3.27 3.17
CA ILE A 37 1.19 4.34 2.36
C ILE A 37 1.88 4.31 1.01
N VAL A 38 1.21 3.69 0.04
CA VAL A 38 1.74 3.52 -1.31
C VAL A 38 1.42 4.72 -2.17
N ALA A 39 2.44 5.42 -2.67
CA ALA A 39 2.29 6.41 -3.72
C ALA A 39 2.22 5.71 -5.08
N TYR A 40 1.01 5.45 -5.56
CA TYR A 40 0.77 4.82 -6.86
C TYR A 40 1.21 5.74 -8.00
N ARG A 41 2.02 5.24 -8.93
CA ARG A 41 2.68 5.99 -10.02
C ARG A 41 3.53 7.16 -9.51
N GLY A 42 4.14 7.03 -8.35
CA GLY A 42 4.89 8.08 -7.69
C GLY A 42 4.01 9.15 -7.03
N GLY A 43 2.69 9.01 -7.09
CA GLY A 43 1.73 10.04 -6.72
C GLY A 43 1.42 10.98 -7.90
N GLY A 44 1.07 12.22 -7.62
CA GLY A 44 0.75 13.21 -8.64
C GLY A 44 -0.72 13.63 -8.66
N SER A 45 -1.11 14.38 -9.67
CA SER A 45 -2.44 14.95 -9.81
C SER A 45 -3.48 13.93 -10.23
N ALA A 46 -4.73 14.16 -9.85
CA ALA A 46 -5.85 13.32 -10.25
C ALA A 46 -6.05 13.31 -11.77
N VAL A 47 -6.39 12.15 -12.31
CA VAL A 47 -6.71 11.99 -13.74
C VAL A 47 -8.16 12.37 -13.99
N ASN A 48 -8.39 13.21 -14.97
CA ASN A 48 -9.73 13.49 -15.51
C ASN A 48 -10.13 12.41 -16.49
N TYR A 49 -11.04 11.52 -16.10
CA TYR A 49 -11.45 10.37 -16.90
C TYR A 49 -12.19 10.73 -18.17
N GLU A 50 -12.92 11.84 -18.22
CA GLU A 50 -13.58 12.30 -19.44
C GLU A 50 -12.57 12.82 -20.48
N LYS A 51 -11.50 13.43 -20.01
CA LYS A 51 -10.38 13.86 -20.84
C LYS A 51 -9.56 12.65 -21.29
N LEU A 52 -9.36 11.66 -20.40
CA LEU A 52 -8.66 10.41 -20.71
C LEU A 52 -9.34 9.62 -21.84
N LYS A 53 -10.68 9.52 -21.84
CA LYS A 53 -11.44 8.88 -22.93
C LYS A 53 -11.16 9.50 -24.30
N LYS A 54 -10.82 10.80 -24.35
CA LYS A 54 -10.55 11.50 -25.60
C LYS A 54 -9.09 11.42 -26.03
N THR A 55 -8.16 11.43 -25.06
CA THR A 55 -6.72 11.49 -25.33
C THR A 55 -6.06 10.12 -25.35
N GLY A 56 -6.62 9.14 -24.65
CA GLY A 56 -6.01 7.82 -24.43
C GLY A 56 -4.74 7.84 -23.56
N CYS A 57 -4.32 9.01 -23.07
CA CYS A 57 -3.07 9.19 -22.33
C CYS A 57 -3.32 9.85 -20.97
N THR A 58 -2.83 9.22 -19.88
CA THR A 58 -3.04 9.70 -18.52
C THR A 58 -2.34 11.03 -18.25
N SER A 59 -1.09 11.19 -18.72
CA SER A 59 -0.34 12.42 -18.53
C SER A 59 -0.94 13.65 -19.22
N LEU A 60 -1.65 13.46 -20.33
CA LEU A 60 -2.40 14.52 -21.03
C LEU A 60 -3.76 14.82 -20.39
N SER A 61 -4.20 14.00 -19.45
CA SER A 61 -5.55 14.02 -18.86
C SER A 61 -5.54 14.45 -17.39
N ILE A 62 -4.49 15.09 -16.93
CA ILE A 62 -4.32 15.54 -15.55
C ILE A 62 -5.21 16.75 -15.27
N GLU A 63 -5.78 16.80 -14.06
CA GLU A 63 -6.44 17.98 -13.54
C GLU A 63 -5.45 18.91 -12.85
N ALA A 64 -5.35 20.14 -13.32
CA ALA A 64 -4.43 21.16 -12.82
C ALA A 64 -4.73 21.63 -11.37
N SER A 65 -5.79 21.17 -10.74
CA SER A 65 -6.33 21.76 -9.51
C SER A 65 -5.82 21.17 -8.19
N ARG A 66 -4.98 20.11 -8.21
CA ARG A 66 -4.55 19.42 -6.99
C ARG A 66 -3.06 19.09 -6.95
N GLY A 67 -2.23 20.13 -7.05
CA GLY A 67 -0.78 19.95 -7.07
C GLY A 67 -0.28 19.76 -8.51
N ASN A 68 0.82 20.40 -8.83
CA ASN A 68 1.32 20.53 -10.21
C ASN A 68 2.21 19.38 -10.65
N SER A 69 2.31 18.30 -9.90
CA SER A 69 3.20 17.19 -10.24
C SER A 69 2.50 16.15 -11.11
N VAL A 70 3.14 15.82 -12.22
CA VAL A 70 2.72 14.75 -13.13
C VAL A 70 3.13 13.40 -12.53
N GLU A 71 2.28 12.37 -12.66
CA GLU A 71 2.62 11.01 -12.24
C GLU A 71 3.96 10.52 -12.84
N ASN A 72 4.62 9.57 -12.17
CA ASN A 72 5.91 9.00 -12.60
C ASN A 72 7.06 10.04 -12.76
N THR A 73 6.97 11.18 -12.09
CA THR A 73 8.06 12.19 -12.04
C THR A 73 8.71 12.23 -10.66
N LEU A 74 9.94 12.71 -10.60
CA LEU A 74 10.66 12.92 -9.33
C LEU A 74 9.93 13.91 -8.42
N GLU A 75 9.27 14.90 -8.98
CA GLU A 75 8.50 15.90 -8.24
C GLU A 75 7.28 15.28 -7.57
N ALA A 76 6.56 14.37 -8.26
CA ALA A 76 5.46 13.63 -7.68
C ALA A 76 5.95 12.72 -6.54
N VAL A 77 7.06 12.01 -6.74
CA VAL A 77 7.69 11.18 -5.71
C VAL A 77 8.06 12.01 -4.48
N ALA A 78 8.74 13.15 -4.67
CA ALA A 78 9.14 14.02 -3.57
C ALA A 78 7.93 14.54 -2.79
N SER A 79 6.87 14.97 -3.48
CA SER A 79 5.62 15.42 -2.86
C SER A 79 4.95 14.30 -2.06
N SER A 80 4.93 13.08 -2.59
CA SER A 80 4.31 11.92 -1.92
C SER A 80 5.08 11.51 -0.68
N VAL A 81 6.41 11.52 -0.73
CA VAL A 81 7.26 11.25 0.44
C VAL A 81 7.05 12.33 1.51
N ALA A 82 7.00 13.60 1.12
CA ALA A 82 6.71 14.71 2.04
C ALA A 82 5.31 14.58 2.67
N ALA A 83 4.35 14.00 1.96
CA ALA A 83 3.01 13.71 2.47
C ALA A 83 2.93 12.44 3.34
N GLY A 84 4.04 11.71 3.53
CA GLY A 84 4.12 10.54 4.40
C GLY A 84 4.05 9.19 3.69
N ALA A 85 4.13 9.12 2.36
CA ALA A 85 4.26 7.87 1.64
C ALA A 85 5.60 7.20 1.98
N ASN A 86 5.55 5.91 2.30
CA ASN A 86 6.71 5.10 2.65
C ASN A 86 6.99 3.99 1.62
N VAL A 87 6.11 3.83 0.64
CA VAL A 87 6.28 2.94 -0.51
C VAL A 87 5.98 3.73 -1.78
N ILE A 88 6.86 3.62 -2.78
CA ILE A 88 6.67 4.25 -4.08
C ILE A 88 6.51 3.18 -5.15
N HIS A 89 5.40 3.20 -5.86
CA HIS A 89 5.15 2.38 -7.02
C HIS A 89 5.41 3.18 -8.30
N LEU A 90 6.26 2.65 -9.18
CA LEU A 90 6.59 3.25 -10.48
C LEU A 90 6.39 2.22 -11.61
N ASN A 91 6.01 2.71 -12.79
CA ASN A 91 5.94 1.92 -14.00
C ASN A 91 7.19 2.17 -14.84
N VAL A 92 7.89 1.10 -15.22
CA VAL A 92 9.13 1.20 -15.98
C VAL A 92 8.97 0.46 -17.29
N HIS A 93 9.29 1.11 -18.40
CA HIS A 93 9.31 0.54 -19.73
C HIS A 93 10.69 0.61 -20.36
N ARG A 94 10.99 -0.36 -21.21
CA ARG A 94 12.16 -0.34 -22.07
C ARG A 94 11.78 0.18 -23.44
N THR A 95 12.44 1.23 -23.89
CA THR A 95 12.27 1.81 -25.20
C THR A 95 12.90 0.96 -26.31
N ARG A 96 12.63 1.27 -27.58
CA ARG A 96 13.19 0.54 -28.71
C ARG A 96 14.72 0.66 -28.80
N ASP A 97 15.30 1.73 -28.29
CA ASP A 97 16.73 2.00 -28.22
C ASP A 97 17.37 1.56 -26.88
N ASP A 98 16.72 0.63 -26.18
CA ASP A 98 17.18 0.00 -24.95
C ASP A 98 17.37 0.95 -23.75
N GLN A 99 16.69 2.12 -23.74
CA GLN A 99 16.68 2.98 -22.57
C GLN A 99 15.54 2.60 -21.63
N LEU A 100 15.73 2.76 -20.32
CA LEU A 100 14.67 2.60 -19.33
C LEU A 100 14.02 3.96 -19.08
N VAL A 101 12.70 4.00 -19.19
CA VAL A 101 11.89 5.18 -18.92
C VAL A 101 10.80 4.87 -17.90
N VAL A 102 10.49 5.85 -17.05
CA VAL A 102 9.39 5.76 -16.10
C VAL A 102 8.16 6.38 -16.74
N PHE A 103 7.21 5.54 -17.14
CA PHE A 103 6.00 5.95 -17.82
C PHE A 103 4.93 4.86 -17.69
N HIS A 104 3.64 5.23 -17.61
CA HIS A 104 2.58 4.23 -17.41
C HIS A 104 2.02 3.69 -18.73
N ASP A 105 1.74 4.56 -19.69
CA ASP A 105 1.01 4.18 -20.90
C ASP A 105 1.93 3.48 -21.91
N TRP A 106 1.38 2.62 -22.77
CA TRP A 106 2.13 1.82 -23.73
C TRP A 106 2.39 2.53 -25.08
N THR A 107 1.80 3.68 -25.28
CA THR A 107 1.89 4.44 -26.56
C THR A 107 2.27 5.87 -26.32
#